data_ef25bf20f6f16aff798fd7b893ee9331
#
_entry.id   ef25bf20f6f16aff798fd7b893ee9331
#
_cell.length_a   1.000
_cell.length_b   1.000
_cell.length_c   1.000
_cell.angle_alpha   90.00
_cell.angle_beta   90.00
_cell.angle_gamma   90.00
#
_symmetry.space_group_name_H-M   'P 1'
#
loop_
_entity.id
_entity.type
_entity.pdbx_description
1 polymer ?
#
loop_
_entity_poly.entity_id
_entity_poly.type
_entity_poly.pdbx_seq_one_letter_code
_entity_poly.pdbx_strand_id
1 'polypeptide(L)'
;MTQDKVLTKAATDAVHQLHEADVLFAITSGRPPRGMQMLIDPLDLHTPIAAFNGGILVDRDMHTIEQKAIPPDLVGPVIDLMKSFDLDVWLYRGADWFVTEPKGPHVDREAWTVKFDPSVVDDYDHLSDQVAKLVGVSDDHDAIQKASEEAHEQFGDHVTAAASQPYYLDVTHPDANKGFVARYLAKQYELDEAEIATIGDMPNDVLMFAHSGLSIAMGNADPQVKRAARRVTDTNEKEGFAKAVERFVLPAARQQPG
;
A
#
# COMPACT_ATOMS: atom_id res chain seq x y z
N MET A 1 -5.83 -2.49 -11.52
CA MET A 1 -7.26 -2.10 -11.46
C MET A 1 -7.46 -0.82 -12.24
N THR A 2 -8.64 -0.62 -12.85
CA THR A 2 -9.04 0.63 -13.52
C THR A 2 -9.24 1.78 -12.52
N GLN A 3 -9.48 3.00 -13.02
CA GLN A 3 -9.84 4.15 -12.16
C GLN A 3 -11.13 3.88 -11.35
N ASP A 4 -12.09 3.15 -11.93
CA ASP A 4 -13.32 2.73 -11.27
C ASP A 4 -13.12 1.54 -10.29
N LYS A 5 -11.88 1.17 -10.01
CA LYS A 5 -11.50 0.08 -9.10
C LYS A 5 -12.00 -1.30 -9.54
N VAL A 6 -12.14 -1.50 -10.86
CA VAL A 6 -12.51 -2.80 -11.46
C VAL A 6 -11.25 -3.63 -11.70
N LEU A 7 -11.28 -4.89 -11.29
CA LEU A 7 -10.30 -5.91 -11.69
C LEU A 7 -10.75 -6.43 -13.06
N THR A 8 -9.96 -6.20 -14.10
CA THR A 8 -10.32 -6.60 -15.47
C THR A 8 -10.03 -8.08 -15.70
N LYS A 9 -10.77 -8.69 -16.66
CA LYS A 9 -10.52 -10.08 -17.05
C LYS A 9 -9.08 -10.27 -17.54
N ALA A 10 -8.54 -9.33 -18.31
CA ALA A 10 -7.17 -9.42 -18.79
C ALA A 10 -6.14 -9.44 -17.66
N ALA A 11 -6.36 -8.65 -16.59
CA ALA A 11 -5.50 -8.67 -15.42
C ALA A 11 -5.57 -10.02 -14.67
N THR A 12 -6.78 -10.57 -14.52
CA THR A 12 -6.98 -11.90 -13.90
C THR A 12 -6.32 -13.00 -14.72
N ASP A 13 -6.57 -13.03 -16.04
CA ASP A 13 -5.97 -14.01 -16.95
C ASP A 13 -4.44 -13.95 -16.93
N ALA A 14 -3.87 -12.73 -16.82
CA ALA A 14 -2.42 -12.55 -16.72
C ALA A 14 -1.82 -13.14 -15.43
N VAL A 15 -2.52 -13.00 -14.29
CA VAL A 15 -2.07 -13.63 -13.03
C VAL A 15 -2.15 -15.16 -13.13
N HIS A 16 -3.23 -15.71 -13.71
CA HIS A 16 -3.32 -17.15 -13.93
C HIS A 16 -2.18 -17.67 -14.83
N GLN A 17 -1.81 -16.91 -15.89
CA GLN A 17 -0.65 -17.28 -16.72
C GLN A 17 0.68 -17.24 -15.94
N LEU A 18 0.83 -16.35 -14.95
CA LEU A 18 1.99 -16.38 -14.06
C LEU A 18 2.01 -17.67 -13.23
N HIS A 19 0.87 -18.06 -12.65
CA HIS A 19 0.76 -19.32 -11.91
C HIS A 19 1.05 -20.55 -12.78
N GLU A 20 0.54 -20.59 -14.03
CA GLU A 20 0.84 -21.66 -14.99
C GLU A 20 2.33 -21.73 -15.38
N ALA A 21 3.05 -20.63 -15.21
CA ALA A 21 4.49 -20.53 -15.46
C ALA A 21 5.34 -20.68 -14.18
N ASP A 22 4.77 -21.14 -13.06
CA ASP A 22 5.39 -21.26 -11.74
C ASP A 22 5.98 -19.95 -11.21
N VAL A 23 5.41 -18.81 -11.60
CA VAL A 23 5.80 -17.49 -11.10
C VAL A 23 4.91 -17.09 -9.93
N LEU A 24 5.52 -16.85 -8.77
CA LEU A 24 4.84 -16.34 -7.59
C LEU A 24 4.32 -14.92 -7.84
N PHE A 25 3.07 -14.66 -7.47
CA PHE A 25 2.45 -13.35 -7.59
C PHE A 25 2.01 -12.82 -6.25
N ALA A 26 2.46 -11.62 -5.88
CA ALA A 26 2.11 -10.95 -4.63
C ALA A 26 1.61 -9.53 -4.90
N ILE A 27 0.75 -9.03 -4.01
CA ILE A 27 0.23 -7.66 -4.08
C ILE A 27 0.67 -6.83 -2.88
N THR A 28 0.99 -5.56 -3.16
CA THR A 28 1.25 -4.55 -2.14
C THR A 28 0.47 -3.28 -2.45
N SER A 29 -0.15 -2.68 -1.45
CA SER A 29 -1.00 -1.50 -1.60
C SER A 29 -0.98 -0.62 -0.36
N GLY A 30 -1.29 0.66 -0.52
CA GLY A 30 -1.59 1.58 0.59
C GLY A 30 -2.93 1.30 1.28
N ARG A 31 -3.78 0.42 0.71
CA ARG A 31 -5.08 0.06 1.27
C ARG A 31 -4.94 -0.76 2.56
N PRO A 32 -5.98 -0.72 3.43
CA PRO A 32 -6.07 -1.66 4.55
C PRO A 32 -6.24 -3.11 4.05
N PRO A 33 -5.94 -4.14 4.89
CA PRO A 33 -6.07 -5.55 4.50
C PRO A 33 -7.44 -5.91 3.93
N ARG A 34 -8.52 -5.56 4.63
CA ARG A 34 -9.91 -5.82 4.19
C ARG A 34 -10.24 -5.19 2.83
N GLY A 35 -9.63 -4.04 2.52
CA GLY A 35 -9.79 -3.36 1.23
C GLY A 35 -9.17 -4.10 0.04
N MET A 36 -8.43 -5.19 0.30
CA MET A 36 -7.82 -6.06 -0.73
C MET A 36 -8.42 -7.47 -0.76
N GLN A 37 -9.26 -7.82 0.20
CA GLN A 37 -9.86 -9.16 0.31
C GLN A 37 -10.57 -9.60 -0.99
N MET A 38 -11.20 -8.66 -1.69
CA MET A 38 -11.88 -8.93 -2.95
C MET A 38 -10.95 -9.39 -4.10
N LEU A 39 -9.63 -9.32 -3.91
CA LEU A 39 -8.64 -9.74 -4.91
C LEU A 39 -8.17 -11.18 -4.71
N ILE A 40 -8.41 -11.79 -3.54
CA ILE A 40 -7.86 -13.09 -3.16
C ILE A 40 -8.34 -14.19 -4.10
N ASP A 41 -9.64 -14.41 -4.14
CA ASP A 41 -10.21 -15.51 -4.93
C ASP A 41 -10.08 -15.28 -6.45
N PRO A 42 -10.37 -14.08 -7.01
CA PRO A 42 -10.22 -13.86 -8.44
C PRO A 42 -8.80 -14.00 -8.95
N LEU A 43 -7.79 -13.72 -8.12
CA LEU A 43 -6.37 -13.82 -8.47
C LEU A 43 -5.71 -15.10 -7.95
N ASP A 44 -6.46 -15.95 -7.25
CA ASP A 44 -5.95 -17.16 -6.61
C ASP A 44 -4.64 -16.90 -5.83
N LEU A 45 -4.69 -15.92 -4.91
CA LEU A 45 -3.51 -15.48 -4.18
C LEU A 45 -3.11 -16.50 -3.12
N HIS A 46 -1.86 -16.93 -3.17
CA HIS A 46 -1.23 -17.85 -2.20
C HIS A 46 -0.08 -17.19 -1.44
N THR A 47 0.35 -16.02 -1.87
CA THR A 47 1.42 -15.25 -1.22
C THR A 47 0.84 -14.30 -0.17
N PRO A 48 1.65 -13.81 0.79
CA PRO A 48 1.23 -12.75 1.68
C PRO A 48 0.76 -11.50 0.93
N ILE A 49 -0.27 -10.85 1.47
CA ILE A 49 -0.82 -9.60 0.98
C ILE A 49 -0.25 -8.46 1.83
N ALA A 50 0.42 -7.51 1.21
CA ALA A 50 1.03 -6.39 1.92
C ALA A 50 0.13 -5.15 1.87
N ALA A 51 -0.48 -4.83 3.01
CA ALA A 51 -1.33 -3.67 3.24
C ALA A 51 -0.54 -2.48 3.81
N PHE A 52 -1.11 -1.28 3.74
CA PHE A 52 -0.50 -0.03 4.22
C PHE A 52 0.95 0.15 3.74
N ASN A 53 1.20 -0.17 2.45
CA ASN A 53 2.53 -0.14 1.83
C ASN A 53 3.57 -1.08 2.49
N GLY A 54 3.15 -2.13 3.18
CA GLY A 54 4.01 -3.05 3.94
C GLY A 54 3.95 -2.83 5.45
N GLY A 55 3.04 -1.99 5.94
CA GLY A 55 2.78 -1.84 7.37
C GLY A 55 2.18 -3.09 8.01
N ILE A 56 1.40 -3.85 7.24
CA ILE A 56 0.89 -5.17 7.65
C ILE A 56 1.01 -6.14 6.48
N LEU A 57 1.50 -7.35 6.76
CA LEU A 57 1.39 -8.51 5.89
C LEU A 57 0.36 -9.48 6.48
N VAL A 58 -0.59 -9.89 5.66
CA VAL A 58 -1.64 -10.86 6.05
C VAL A 58 -1.63 -12.07 5.12
N ASP A 59 -2.13 -13.20 5.64
CA ASP A 59 -2.44 -14.37 4.82
C ASP A 59 -3.79 -14.20 4.08
N ARG A 60 -4.19 -15.22 3.32
CA ARG A 60 -5.47 -15.21 2.60
C ARG A 60 -6.71 -15.14 3.51
N ASP A 61 -6.58 -15.56 4.77
CA ASP A 61 -7.63 -15.55 5.78
C ASP A 61 -7.61 -14.26 6.62
N MET A 62 -6.80 -13.27 6.22
CA MET A 62 -6.59 -11.98 6.88
C MET A 62 -5.91 -12.06 8.25
N HIS A 63 -5.26 -13.18 8.61
CA HIS A 63 -4.43 -13.23 9.80
C HIS A 63 -3.13 -12.49 9.57
N THR A 64 -2.73 -11.69 10.56
CA THR A 64 -1.46 -10.95 10.49
C THR A 64 -0.27 -11.89 10.58
N ILE A 65 0.60 -11.84 9.57
CA ILE A 65 1.89 -12.57 9.51
C ILE A 65 3.01 -11.71 10.09
N GLU A 66 3.06 -10.44 9.69
CA GLU A 66 4.08 -9.47 10.08
C GLU A 66 3.43 -8.09 10.18
N GLN A 67 3.85 -7.27 11.14
CA GLN A 67 3.36 -5.90 11.27
C GLN A 67 4.46 -4.94 11.69
N LYS A 68 4.47 -3.77 11.06
CA LYS A 68 5.25 -2.59 11.42
C LYS A 68 4.31 -1.59 12.07
N ALA A 69 4.14 -1.68 13.38
CA ALA A 69 3.27 -0.78 14.13
C ALA A 69 4.00 0.52 14.49
N ILE A 70 3.26 1.63 14.53
CA ILE A 70 3.72 2.88 15.14
C ILE A 70 4.07 2.58 16.61
N PRO A 71 5.20 3.08 17.16
CA PRO A 71 5.50 2.92 18.57
C PRO A 71 4.32 3.39 19.45
N PRO A 72 3.85 2.58 20.42
CA PRO A 72 2.64 2.90 21.19
C PRO A 72 2.69 4.23 21.94
N ASP A 73 3.88 4.65 22.37
CA ASP A 73 4.14 5.92 23.05
C ASP A 73 4.06 7.13 22.10
N LEU A 74 4.12 6.93 20.79
CA LEU A 74 3.97 7.98 19.79
C LEU A 74 2.54 8.12 19.24
N VAL A 75 1.67 7.13 19.42
CA VAL A 75 0.29 7.17 18.90
C VAL A 75 -0.48 8.39 19.44
N GLY A 76 -0.50 8.59 20.76
CA GLY A 76 -1.15 9.75 21.38
C GLY A 76 -0.56 11.09 20.89
N PRO A 77 0.75 11.30 21.01
CA PRO A 77 1.40 12.53 20.50
C PRO A 77 1.13 12.83 19.03
N VAL A 78 1.09 11.82 18.14
CA VAL A 78 0.74 12.03 16.72
C VAL A 78 -0.72 12.43 16.56
N ILE A 79 -1.64 11.82 17.30
CA ILE A 79 -3.05 12.21 17.31
C ILE A 79 -3.24 13.65 17.79
N ASP A 80 -2.54 14.04 18.85
CA ASP A 80 -2.59 15.39 19.41
C ASP A 80 -2.05 16.42 18.42
N LEU A 81 -0.96 16.11 17.72
CA LEU A 81 -0.43 16.93 16.64
C LEU A 81 -1.49 17.12 15.53
N MET A 82 -2.08 16.03 15.01
CA MET A 82 -3.12 16.11 13.98
C MET A 82 -4.29 17.00 14.42
N LYS A 83 -4.78 16.81 15.63
CA LYS A 83 -5.85 17.62 16.22
C LYS A 83 -5.47 19.10 16.39
N SER A 84 -4.20 19.42 16.65
CA SER A 84 -3.74 20.81 16.78
C SER A 84 -3.78 21.59 15.47
N PHE A 85 -3.87 20.90 14.32
CA PHE A 85 -4.10 21.45 12.99
C PHE A 85 -5.55 21.28 12.51
N ASP A 86 -6.50 21.02 13.42
CA ASP A 86 -7.91 20.78 13.11
C ASP A 86 -8.13 19.65 12.08
N LEU A 87 -7.29 18.60 12.10
CA LEU A 87 -7.48 17.43 11.26
C LEU A 87 -8.38 16.41 11.98
N ASP A 88 -9.35 15.84 11.27
CA ASP A 88 -10.02 14.62 11.70
C ASP A 88 -9.02 13.45 11.67
N VAL A 89 -9.11 12.56 12.64
CA VAL A 89 -8.16 11.45 12.77
C VAL A 89 -8.82 10.11 12.50
N TRP A 90 -8.20 9.32 11.63
CA TRP A 90 -8.55 7.90 11.44
C TRP A 90 -7.42 7.03 11.98
N LEU A 91 -7.79 5.96 12.68
CA LEU A 91 -6.84 5.00 13.23
C LEU A 91 -7.07 3.62 12.60
N TYR A 92 -6.00 3.01 12.10
CA TYR A 92 -6.02 1.64 11.59
C TYR A 92 -5.20 0.73 12.51
N ARG A 93 -5.87 -0.31 13.05
CA ARG A 93 -5.25 -1.35 13.88
C ARG A 93 -5.61 -2.73 13.35
N GLY A 94 -4.59 -3.50 12.94
CA GLY A 94 -4.83 -4.75 12.24
C GLY A 94 -5.62 -4.50 10.95
N ALA A 95 -6.72 -5.20 10.79
CA ALA A 95 -7.62 -5.04 9.64
C ALA A 95 -8.74 -4.00 9.86
N ASP A 96 -8.84 -3.42 11.05
CA ASP A 96 -9.94 -2.55 11.46
C ASP A 96 -9.60 -1.08 11.31
N TRP A 97 -10.62 -0.28 11.00
CA TRP A 97 -10.59 1.17 10.85
C TRP A 97 -11.50 1.82 11.88
N PHE A 98 -10.95 2.78 12.63
CA PHE A 98 -11.64 3.49 13.71
C PHE A 98 -11.70 4.98 13.40
N VAL A 99 -12.85 5.60 13.71
CA VAL A 99 -13.09 7.04 13.61
C VAL A 99 -13.86 7.52 14.85
N THR A 100 -13.68 8.78 15.23
CA THR A 100 -14.50 9.43 16.25
C THR A 100 -15.69 10.19 15.64
N GLU A 101 -15.58 10.60 14.38
CA GLU A 101 -16.63 11.32 13.63
C GLU A 101 -17.02 10.54 12.36
N PRO A 102 -18.13 9.76 12.41
CA PRO A 102 -18.51 8.93 11.26
C PRO A 102 -19.00 9.72 10.03
N LYS A 103 -19.30 11.00 10.20
CA LYS A 103 -19.69 11.92 9.12
C LYS A 103 -18.59 12.93 8.79
N GLY A 104 -17.39 12.71 9.30
CA GLY A 104 -16.23 13.53 9.02
C GLY A 104 -15.85 13.54 7.53
N PRO A 105 -14.99 14.47 7.12
CA PRO A 105 -14.53 14.60 5.74
C PRO A 105 -14.03 13.26 5.20
N HIS A 106 -14.41 12.93 3.96
CA HIS A 106 -13.96 11.76 3.21
C HIS A 106 -14.27 10.36 3.78
N VAL A 107 -14.96 10.21 4.93
CA VAL A 107 -15.31 8.90 5.51
C VAL A 107 -16.13 8.06 4.53
N ASP A 108 -17.22 8.62 3.96
CA ASP A 108 -18.06 7.92 2.98
C ASP A 108 -17.27 7.50 1.74
N ARG A 109 -16.35 8.37 1.27
CA ARG A 109 -15.50 8.09 0.12
C ARG A 109 -14.52 6.96 0.41
N GLU A 110 -13.90 6.98 1.59
CA GLU A 110 -12.97 5.91 1.98
C GLU A 110 -13.71 4.60 2.16
N ALA A 111 -14.87 4.57 2.84
CA ALA A 111 -15.71 3.38 2.99
C ALA A 111 -16.08 2.77 1.62
N TRP A 112 -16.46 3.62 0.66
CA TRP A 112 -16.69 3.18 -0.73
C TRP A 112 -15.42 2.61 -1.38
N THR A 113 -14.24 3.20 -1.10
CA THR A 113 -12.95 2.78 -1.71
C THR A 113 -12.48 1.44 -1.14
N VAL A 114 -12.55 1.27 0.19
CA VAL A 114 -12.04 0.07 0.89
C VAL A 114 -13.09 -1.01 1.07
N LYS A 115 -14.36 -0.72 0.76
CA LYS A 115 -15.52 -1.63 0.80
C LYS A 115 -15.91 -2.12 2.19
N PHE A 116 -15.64 -1.34 3.21
CA PHE A 116 -16.15 -1.56 4.57
C PHE A 116 -16.24 -0.24 5.35
N ASP A 117 -17.13 -0.20 6.32
CA ASP A 117 -17.36 0.98 7.17
C ASP A 117 -16.39 0.99 8.37
N PRO A 118 -16.06 2.18 8.91
CA PRO A 118 -15.27 2.30 10.13
C PRO A 118 -16.09 1.88 11.36
N SER A 119 -15.39 1.47 12.42
CA SER A 119 -15.93 1.38 13.77
C SER A 119 -15.87 2.75 14.42
N VAL A 120 -17.00 3.21 14.96
CA VAL A 120 -17.08 4.49 15.67
C VAL A 120 -16.70 4.29 17.12
N VAL A 121 -15.79 5.13 17.62
CA VAL A 121 -15.32 5.14 19.02
C VAL A 121 -15.44 6.53 19.60
N ASP A 122 -15.52 6.65 20.93
CA ASP A 122 -15.57 7.95 21.60
C ASP A 122 -14.20 8.63 21.61
N ASP A 123 -13.13 7.86 21.75
CA ASP A 123 -11.71 8.29 21.74
C ASP A 123 -10.79 7.14 21.29
N TYR A 124 -9.48 7.41 21.26
CA TYR A 124 -8.44 6.44 20.87
C TYR A 124 -7.59 5.95 22.06
N ASP A 125 -7.92 6.33 23.30
CA ASP A 125 -7.07 6.13 24.48
C ASP A 125 -6.68 4.66 24.71
N HIS A 126 -7.58 3.72 24.33
CA HIS A 126 -7.37 2.29 24.49
C HIS A 126 -6.90 1.58 23.20
N LEU A 127 -6.56 2.34 22.15
CA LEU A 127 -6.21 1.81 20.84
C LEU A 127 -4.74 2.05 20.45
N SER A 128 -3.87 2.46 21.38
CA SER A 128 -2.47 2.80 21.10
C SER A 128 -1.58 1.60 20.74
N ASP A 129 -2.01 0.38 21.06
CA ASP A 129 -1.25 -0.83 20.73
C ASP A 129 -1.56 -1.33 19.32
N GLN A 130 -0.53 -1.81 18.62
CA GLN A 130 -0.65 -2.41 17.27
C GLN A 130 -1.27 -1.46 16.22
N VAL A 131 -1.04 -0.16 16.31
CA VAL A 131 -1.49 0.82 15.31
C VAL A 131 -0.61 0.75 14.07
N ALA A 132 -1.19 0.34 12.95
CA ALA A 132 -0.49 0.22 11.68
C ALA A 132 -0.37 1.55 10.95
N LYS A 133 -1.40 2.41 11.09
CA LYS A 133 -1.48 3.69 10.39
C LYS A 133 -2.42 4.66 11.12
N LEU A 134 -2.02 5.92 11.16
CA LEU A 134 -2.88 7.06 11.48
C LEU A 134 -3.06 7.91 10.21
N VAL A 135 -4.25 8.48 10.04
CA VAL A 135 -4.54 9.39 8.92
C VAL A 135 -5.17 10.66 9.47
N GLY A 136 -4.52 11.78 9.27
CA GLY A 136 -5.10 13.11 9.47
C GLY A 136 -5.86 13.53 8.21
N VAL A 137 -7.08 14.02 8.37
CA VAL A 137 -7.99 14.29 7.24
C VAL A 137 -8.51 15.73 7.33
N SER A 138 -8.37 16.49 6.25
CA SER A 138 -8.93 17.85 6.15
C SER A 138 -9.03 18.28 4.69
N ASP A 139 -10.04 19.10 4.37
CA ASP A 139 -10.13 19.81 3.08
C ASP A 139 -9.22 21.05 3.04
N ASP A 140 -8.63 21.46 4.19
CA ASP A 140 -7.57 22.46 4.24
C ASP A 140 -6.22 21.81 3.90
N HIS A 141 -5.84 21.91 2.61
CA HIS A 141 -4.60 21.34 2.10
C HIS A 141 -3.35 21.98 2.72
N ASP A 142 -3.43 23.26 3.12
CA ASP A 142 -2.31 23.96 3.79
C ASP A 142 -2.11 23.40 5.21
N ALA A 143 -3.19 23.09 5.92
CA ALA A 143 -3.12 22.42 7.23
C ALA A 143 -2.47 21.04 7.12
N ILE A 144 -2.83 20.23 6.10
CA ILE A 144 -2.21 18.94 5.83
C ILE A 144 -0.68 19.07 5.61
N GLN A 145 -0.24 20.03 4.81
CA GLN A 145 1.20 20.23 4.55
C GLN A 145 1.94 20.67 5.81
N LYS A 146 1.41 21.64 6.56
CA LYS A 146 2.02 22.10 7.81
C LYS A 146 2.09 21.00 8.86
N ALA A 147 1.01 20.24 9.02
CA ALA A 147 0.99 19.09 9.93
C ALA A 147 2.02 18.00 9.53
N SER A 148 2.22 17.79 8.21
CA SER A 148 3.24 16.86 7.72
C SER A 148 4.66 17.34 8.03
N GLU A 149 4.95 18.62 7.83
CA GLU A 149 6.25 19.23 8.17
C GLU A 149 6.52 19.17 9.67
N GLU A 150 5.55 19.57 10.50
CA GLU A 150 5.65 19.53 11.97
C GLU A 150 5.82 18.10 12.48
N ALA A 151 5.09 17.11 11.92
CA ALA A 151 5.24 15.71 12.30
C ALA A 151 6.65 15.20 11.97
N HIS A 152 7.23 15.61 10.84
CA HIS A 152 8.60 15.26 10.49
C HIS A 152 9.62 15.91 11.46
N GLU A 153 9.43 17.18 11.85
CA GLU A 153 10.31 17.88 12.80
C GLU A 153 10.20 17.27 14.20
N GLN A 154 9.00 16.95 14.65
CA GLN A 154 8.76 16.48 16.03
C GLN A 154 9.11 15.01 16.23
N PHE A 155 8.79 14.14 15.26
CA PHE A 155 8.93 12.69 15.43
C PHE A 155 10.12 12.11 14.66
N GLY A 156 10.71 12.86 13.72
CA GLY A 156 11.91 12.47 12.98
C GLY A 156 11.79 11.10 12.32
N ASP A 157 12.81 10.27 12.52
CA ASP A 157 12.91 8.94 11.92
C ASP A 157 12.07 7.87 12.65
N HIS A 158 11.32 8.24 13.70
CA HIS A 158 10.49 7.28 14.44
C HIS A 158 9.16 6.96 13.74
N VAL A 159 8.70 7.84 12.86
CA VAL A 159 7.54 7.63 12.00
C VAL A 159 7.81 8.19 10.60
N THR A 160 7.09 7.67 9.61
CA THR A 160 6.98 8.31 8.30
C THR A 160 5.67 9.10 8.28
N ALA A 161 5.75 10.42 8.11
CA ALA A 161 4.62 11.31 7.95
C ALA A 161 4.64 11.89 6.53
N ALA A 162 3.60 11.66 5.73
CA ALA A 162 3.55 12.10 4.34
C ALA A 162 2.13 12.45 3.88
N ALA A 163 1.98 13.53 3.14
CA ALA A 163 0.74 13.85 2.46
C ALA A 163 0.53 12.87 1.29
N SER A 164 -0.29 11.84 1.50
CA SER A 164 -0.57 10.81 0.50
C SER A 164 -1.60 11.27 -0.54
N GLN A 165 -2.45 12.21 -0.16
CA GLN A 165 -3.39 12.95 -0.98
C GLN A 165 -3.39 14.40 -0.47
N PRO A 166 -3.89 15.38 -1.24
CA PRO A 166 -3.95 16.76 -0.77
C PRO A 166 -4.70 16.94 0.55
N TYR A 167 -5.62 16.04 0.87
CA TYR A 167 -6.50 16.02 2.03
C TYR A 167 -6.17 14.93 3.06
N TYR A 168 -5.08 14.14 2.89
CA TYR A 168 -4.65 13.07 3.80
C TYR A 168 -3.20 13.23 4.24
N LEU A 169 -2.98 13.27 5.55
CA LEU A 169 -1.67 13.07 6.18
C LEU A 169 -1.59 11.63 6.70
N ASP A 170 -0.83 10.80 6.02
CA ASP A 170 -0.56 9.42 6.44
C ASP A 170 0.63 9.37 7.38
N VAL A 171 0.46 8.74 8.56
CA VAL A 171 1.55 8.45 9.48
C VAL A 171 1.64 6.95 9.71
N THR A 172 2.84 6.39 9.50
CA THR A 172 3.14 4.95 9.59
C THR A 172 4.51 4.72 10.22
N HIS A 173 4.82 3.46 10.54
CA HIS A 173 6.19 3.07 10.91
C HIS A 173 7.16 3.33 9.74
N PRO A 174 8.40 3.79 9.96
CA PRO A 174 9.35 4.11 8.87
C PRO A 174 9.70 2.92 7.97
N ASP A 175 9.69 1.71 8.51
CA ASP A 175 9.90 0.49 7.72
C ASP A 175 8.65 0.02 6.95
N ALA A 176 7.49 0.66 7.13
CA ALA A 176 6.27 0.38 6.38
C ALA A 176 6.38 0.95 4.96
N ASN A 177 7.13 0.29 4.09
CA ASN A 177 7.32 0.71 2.70
C ASN A 177 7.42 -0.49 1.74
N LYS A 178 7.15 -0.25 0.46
CA LYS A 178 7.11 -1.32 -0.55
C LYS A 178 8.47 -1.96 -0.83
N GLY A 179 9.57 -1.26 -0.53
CA GLY A 179 10.91 -1.85 -0.57
C GLY A 179 11.10 -2.93 0.50
N PHE A 180 10.58 -2.71 1.71
CA PHE A 180 10.53 -3.76 2.74
C PHE A 180 9.75 -4.98 2.24
N VAL A 181 8.59 -4.79 1.61
CA VAL A 181 7.79 -5.91 1.08
C VAL A 181 8.58 -6.75 0.08
N ALA A 182 9.27 -6.11 -0.88
CA ALA A 182 10.08 -6.83 -1.86
C ALA A 182 11.18 -7.66 -1.18
N ARG A 183 11.91 -7.07 -0.23
CA ARG A 183 12.95 -7.80 0.54
C ARG A 183 12.39 -8.91 1.41
N TYR A 184 11.22 -8.68 2.05
CA TYR A 184 10.55 -9.69 2.87
C TYR A 184 10.17 -10.91 2.04
N LEU A 185 9.52 -10.71 0.88
CA LEU A 185 9.12 -11.79 -0.02
C LEU A 185 10.34 -12.51 -0.62
N ALA A 186 11.38 -11.76 -1.01
CA ALA A 186 12.64 -12.33 -1.47
C ALA A 186 13.22 -13.31 -0.44
N LYS A 187 13.30 -12.88 0.82
CA LYS A 187 13.79 -13.72 1.91
C LYS A 187 12.87 -14.92 2.21
N GLN A 188 11.55 -14.70 2.20
CA GLN A 188 10.55 -15.73 2.49
C GLN A 188 10.57 -16.87 1.48
N TYR A 189 10.83 -16.55 0.21
CA TYR A 189 10.83 -17.51 -0.90
C TYR A 189 12.25 -17.84 -1.41
N GLU A 190 13.29 -17.40 -0.69
CA GLU A 190 14.70 -17.66 -1.02
C GLU A 190 15.08 -17.22 -2.45
N LEU A 191 14.58 -16.03 -2.87
CA LEU A 191 14.80 -15.45 -4.20
C LEU A 191 15.91 -14.40 -4.18
N ASP A 192 16.72 -14.38 -5.23
CA ASP A 192 17.60 -13.25 -5.51
C ASP A 192 16.82 -12.06 -6.10
N GLU A 193 17.32 -10.84 -5.88
CA GLU A 193 16.68 -9.63 -6.46
C GLU A 193 16.57 -9.70 -7.99
N ALA A 194 17.49 -10.42 -8.66
CA ALA A 194 17.48 -10.64 -10.10
C ALA A 194 16.27 -11.44 -10.60
N GLU A 195 15.65 -12.24 -9.73
CA GLU A 195 14.48 -13.09 -10.02
C GLU A 195 13.16 -12.37 -9.75
N ILE A 196 13.20 -11.15 -9.20
CA ILE A 196 12.01 -10.38 -8.83
C ILE A 196 11.63 -9.42 -9.95
N ALA A 197 10.36 -9.43 -10.35
CA ALA A 197 9.74 -8.38 -11.15
C ALA A 197 8.80 -7.53 -10.30
N THR A 198 8.86 -6.21 -10.47
CA THR A 198 7.98 -5.27 -9.76
C THR A 198 7.24 -4.39 -10.77
N ILE A 199 5.93 -4.14 -10.51
CA ILE A 199 5.08 -3.31 -11.37
C ILE A 199 4.37 -2.26 -10.49
N GLY A 200 4.46 -0.98 -10.83
CA GLY A 200 3.85 0.08 -10.06
C GLY A 200 3.64 1.39 -10.82
N ASP A 201 2.95 2.34 -10.23
CA ASP A 201 2.61 3.63 -10.85
C ASP A 201 2.81 4.85 -9.96
N MET A 202 3.03 4.64 -8.64
CA MET A 202 3.13 5.71 -7.66
C MET A 202 4.56 5.90 -7.16
N PRO A 203 4.91 7.08 -6.58
CA PRO A 203 6.24 7.33 -6.02
C PRO A 203 6.71 6.30 -4.99
N ASN A 204 5.79 5.75 -4.16
CA ASN A 204 6.09 4.71 -3.18
C ASN A 204 6.45 3.36 -3.81
N ASP A 205 6.14 3.12 -5.11
CA ASP A 205 6.54 1.93 -5.84
C ASP A 205 8.02 1.94 -6.23
N VAL A 206 8.63 3.12 -6.32
CA VAL A 206 10.05 3.25 -6.65
C VAL A 206 10.94 2.53 -5.63
N LEU A 207 10.52 2.46 -4.37
CA LEU A 207 11.25 1.75 -3.33
C LEU A 207 11.35 0.23 -3.60
N MET A 208 10.33 -0.39 -4.18
CA MET A 208 10.41 -1.80 -4.56
C MET A 208 11.15 -2.00 -5.89
N PHE A 209 11.19 -0.99 -6.77
CA PHE A 209 11.97 -1.06 -8.01
C PHE A 209 13.47 -1.27 -7.75
N ALA A 210 13.97 -0.68 -6.65
CA ALA A 210 15.35 -0.83 -6.21
C ALA A 210 15.73 -2.26 -5.78
N HIS A 211 14.74 -3.10 -5.45
CA HIS A 211 14.90 -4.49 -5.00
C HIS A 211 14.34 -5.49 -6.02
N SER A 212 14.54 -5.22 -7.30
CA SER A 212 14.05 -6.10 -8.37
C SER A 212 14.98 -6.10 -9.59
N GLY A 213 15.15 -7.28 -10.20
CA GLY A 213 15.86 -7.44 -11.46
C GLY A 213 15.11 -6.81 -12.63
N LEU A 214 13.77 -6.76 -12.56
CA LEU A 214 12.90 -6.18 -13.58
C LEU A 214 11.87 -5.25 -12.95
N SER A 215 12.08 -3.94 -13.03
CA SER A 215 11.11 -2.93 -12.59
C SER A 215 10.34 -2.35 -13.78
N ILE A 216 9.01 -2.25 -13.63
CA ILE A 216 8.09 -1.82 -14.69
C ILE A 216 7.18 -0.71 -14.15
N ALA A 217 7.22 0.46 -14.77
CA ALA A 217 6.28 1.54 -14.47
C ALA A 217 5.05 1.43 -15.38
N MET A 218 3.87 1.66 -14.80
CA MET A 218 2.63 1.77 -15.56
C MET A 218 2.63 3.05 -16.41
N GLY A 219 1.91 3.01 -17.53
CA GLY A 219 1.83 4.14 -18.47
C GLY A 219 1.16 5.40 -17.90
N ASN A 220 0.33 5.25 -16.86
CA ASN A 220 -0.29 6.35 -16.12
C ASN A 220 0.60 6.93 -15.00
N ALA A 221 1.76 6.34 -14.72
CA ALA A 221 2.70 6.84 -13.71
C ALA A 221 3.29 8.21 -14.10
N ASP A 222 3.69 8.96 -13.08
CA ASP A 222 4.39 10.22 -13.30
C ASP A 222 5.75 10.02 -14.01
N PRO A 223 6.25 11.05 -14.71
CA PRO A 223 7.54 10.96 -15.41
C PRO A 223 8.71 10.55 -14.50
N GLN A 224 8.66 10.92 -13.21
CA GLN A 224 9.71 10.55 -12.25
C GLN A 224 9.70 9.06 -11.96
N VAL A 225 8.53 8.46 -11.74
CA VAL A 225 8.35 7.01 -11.53
C VAL A 225 8.78 6.23 -12.77
N LYS A 226 8.38 6.70 -13.98
CA LYS A 226 8.79 6.08 -15.25
C LYS A 226 10.29 6.07 -15.44
N ARG A 227 10.99 7.15 -15.04
CA ARG A 227 12.46 7.22 -15.12
C ARG A 227 13.18 6.28 -14.16
N ALA A 228 12.55 5.95 -13.02
CA ALA A 228 13.10 5.03 -12.04
C ALA A 228 12.96 3.56 -12.44
N ALA A 229 12.04 3.23 -13.35
CA ALA A 229 11.78 1.87 -13.81
C ALA A 229 12.65 1.49 -15.02
N ARG A 230 13.00 0.20 -15.14
CA ARG A 230 13.73 -0.34 -16.31
C ARG A 230 12.86 -0.44 -17.56
N ARG A 231 11.54 -0.56 -17.39
CA ARG A 231 10.56 -0.68 -18.48
C ARG A 231 9.33 0.18 -18.16
N VAL A 232 8.61 0.52 -19.21
CA VAL A 232 7.31 1.20 -19.11
C VAL A 232 6.30 0.40 -19.93
N THR A 233 5.13 0.14 -19.37
CA THR A 233 4.00 -0.51 -20.04
C THR A 233 2.90 0.51 -20.38
N ASP A 234 1.74 0.02 -20.85
CA ASP A 234 0.56 0.85 -21.10
C ASP A 234 -0.11 1.31 -19.80
N THR A 235 -1.12 2.17 -19.89
CA THR A 235 -1.86 2.66 -18.73
C THR A 235 -2.75 1.56 -18.14
N ASN A 236 -3.18 1.74 -16.89
CA ASN A 236 -4.16 0.85 -16.24
C ASN A 236 -5.46 0.72 -17.04
N GLU A 237 -5.92 1.80 -17.73
CA GLU A 237 -7.11 1.80 -18.60
C GLU A 237 -6.89 1.05 -19.95
N LYS A 238 -5.63 0.75 -20.27
CA LYS A 238 -5.25 0.05 -21.52
C LYS A 238 -4.62 -1.31 -21.25
N GLU A 239 -5.02 -1.94 -20.15
CA GLU A 239 -4.56 -3.27 -19.75
C GLU A 239 -3.02 -3.33 -19.55
N GLY A 240 -2.44 -2.25 -19.03
CA GLY A 240 -0.98 -2.13 -18.89
C GLY A 240 -0.35 -3.23 -18.03
N PHE A 241 -1.04 -3.71 -16.99
CA PHE A 241 -0.57 -4.82 -16.17
C PHE A 241 -0.47 -6.13 -16.99
N ALA A 242 -1.55 -6.52 -17.64
CA ALA A 242 -1.57 -7.75 -18.46
C ALA A 242 -0.51 -7.71 -19.56
N LYS A 243 -0.38 -6.57 -20.24
CA LYS A 243 0.67 -6.37 -21.26
C LYS A 243 2.09 -6.39 -20.67
N ALA A 244 2.30 -5.91 -19.45
CA ALA A 244 3.58 -6.00 -18.79
C ALA A 244 3.95 -7.46 -18.50
N VAL A 245 3.01 -8.25 -18.00
CA VAL A 245 3.19 -9.68 -17.77
C VAL A 245 3.57 -10.40 -19.06
N GLU A 246 2.77 -10.21 -20.11
CA GLU A 246 2.98 -10.86 -21.41
C GLU A 246 4.30 -10.47 -22.07
N ARG A 247 4.63 -9.17 -22.09
CA ARG A 247 5.79 -8.64 -22.83
C ARG A 247 7.11 -8.76 -22.11
N PHE A 248 7.10 -8.73 -20.79
CA PHE A 248 8.34 -8.61 -20.03
C PHE A 248 8.51 -9.72 -18.99
N VAL A 249 7.48 -10.07 -18.21
CA VAL A 249 7.63 -11.00 -17.08
C VAL A 249 7.70 -12.45 -17.58
N LEU A 250 6.71 -12.92 -18.33
CA LEU A 250 6.68 -14.31 -18.84
C LEU A 250 7.88 -14.65 -19.74
N PRO A 251 8.36 -13.75 -20.64
CA PRO A 251 9.59 -14.03 -21.39
C PRO A 251 10.83 -14.11 -20.52
N ALA A 252 10.92 -13.30 -19.43
CA ALA A 252 12.05 -13.35 -18.50
C ALA A 252 12.05 -14.66 -17.68
N ALA A 253 10.88 -15.07 -17.18
CA ALA A 253 10.73 -16.32 -16.42
C ALA A 253 11.15 -17.56 -17.24
N ARG A 254 10.87 -17.60 -18.55
CA ARG A 254 11.24 -18.71 -19.44
C ARG A 254 12.74 -18.78 -19.78
N GLN A 255 13.51 -17.73 -19.48
CA GLN A 255 14.95 -17.65 -19.75
C GLN A 255 15.80 -18.02 -18.52
N GLN A 256 15.20 -18.16 -17.35
CA GLN A 256 15.90 -18.64 -16.16
C GLN A 256 16.05 -20.15 -16.26
N PRO A 257 17.27 -20.72 -16.20
CA PRO A 257 17.47 -22.16 -16.07
C PRO A 257 16.96 -22.59 -14.69
N GLY A 258 16.08 -23.60 -14.63
CA GLY A 258 15.59 -24.19 -13.41
C GLY A 258 16.71 -24.84 -12.58
#